data_fbde530d26bce180518b40463b787e9b
#
_entry.id   fbde530d26bce180518b40463b787e9b
#
_cell.length_a   1.000
_cell.length_b   1.000
_cell.length_c   1.000
_cell.angle_alpha   90.00
_cell.angle_beta   90.00
_cell.angle_gamma   90.00
#
_symmetry.space_group_name_H-M   'P 1'
#
loop_
_entity.id
_entity.type
_entity.pdbx_description
1 polymer ?
#
loop_
_entity_poly.entity_id
_entity_poly.type
_entity_poly.pdbx_seq_one_letter_code
_entity_poly.pdbx_strand_id
1 'polypeptide(L)'
;EIIEEECKINKIKFSKKEFEEYLKKHQELSKTASAGRFKSGLADNSEATTKLHTATHLLNEALRIILSKDIKQKGSNITPERLRFDFSFDRKLTSEEIKKIVDLVNKKIQESLDVVREEMSLKKAFESGAQGEFGAKYPEKVSVYTIKNFSKEICTGPHVKNTKELGKFKIIKEESSSNGVRRIKAILEN
;
A
#
# COMPACT_ATOMS: atom_id res chain seq x y z
N GLU A 1 10.94 -25.62 -14.31
CA GLU A 1 11.97 -26.57 -13.80
C GLU A 1 11.63 -27.04 -12.39
N ILE A 2 11.64 -26.18 -11.36
CA ILE A 2 11.38 -26.59 -9.95
C ILE A 2 10.00 -27.25 -9.78
N ILE A 3 8.94 -26.72 -10.40
CA ILE A 3 7.58 -27.29 -10.33
C ILE A 3 7.51 -28.65 -11.02
N GLU A 4 8.21 -28.84 -12.13
CA GLU A 4 8.27 -30.13 -12.84
C GLU A 4 9.00 -31.21 -12.04
N GLU A 5 10.08 -30.82 -11.33
CA GLU A 5 10.80 -31.71 -10.42
C GLU A 5 9.95 -32.12 -9.20
N GLU A 6 9.30 -31.15 -8.56
CA GLU A 6 8.40 -31.45 -7.43
C GLU A 6 7.21 -32.32 -7.84
N CYS A 7 6.62 -32.07 -9.01
CA CYS A 7 5.55 -32.90 -9.52
C CYS A 7 6.02 -34.37 -9.82
N LYS A 8 7.24 -34.54 -10.32
CA LYS A 8 7.84 -35.88 -10.52
C LYS A 8 8.07 -36.62 -9.21
N ILE A 9 8.63 -35.94 -8.22
CA ILE A 9 8.90 -36.49 -6.87
C ILE A 9 7.57 -36.94 -6.21
N ASN A 10 6.52 -36.13 -6.32
CA ASN A 10 5.21 -36.41 -5.72
C ASN A 10 4.29 -37.26 -6.61
N LYS A 11 4.75 -37.78 -7.74
CA LYS A 11 3.97 -38.56 -8.72
C LYS A 11 2.71 -37.85 -9.21
N ILE A 12 2.76 -36.53 -9.32
CA ILE A 12 1.66 -35.71 -9.84
C ILE A 12 1.84 -35.53 -11.34
N LYS A 13 0.77 -35.80 -12.09
CA LYS A 13 0.79 -35.61 -13.56
C LYS A 13 0.79 -34.10 -13.84
N PHE A 14 1.90 -33.57 -14.36
CA PHE A 14 2.07 -32.18 -14.68
C PHE A 14 1.99 -31.97 -16.21
N SER A 15 1.13 -31.04 -16.63
CA SER A 15 1.04 -30.55 -17.99
C SER A 15 1.47 -29.08 -18.05
N LYS A 16 2.61 -28.80 -18.65
CA LYS A 16 3.12 -27.45 -18.82
C LYS A 16 2.13 -26.54 -19.55
N LYS A 17 1.45 -27.10 -20.58
CA LYS A 17 0.46 -26.37 -21.37
C LYS A 17 -0.74 -25.92 -20.51
N GLU A 18 -1.30 -26.85 -19.73
CA GLU A 18 -2.41 -26.54 -18.82
C GLU A 18 -1.99 -25.51 -17.75
N PHE A 19 -0.78 -25.66 -17.20
CA PHE A 19 -0.25 -24.69 -16.24
C PHE A 19 -0.14 -23.29 -16.85
N GLU A 20 0.40 -23.15 -18.07
CA GLU A 20 0.51 -21.86 -18.76
C GLU A 20 -0.87 -21.26 -19.08
N GLU A 21 -1.85 -22.08 -19.48
CA GLU A 21 -3.23 -21.65 -19.71
C GLU A 21 -3.90 -21.15 -18.42
N TYR A 22 -3.77 -21.90 -17.31
CA TYR A 22 -4.28 -21.49 -16.00
C TYR A 22 -3.58 -20.23 -15.47
N LEU A 23 -2.27 -20.13 -15.63
CA LEU A 23 -1.50 -18.96 -15.24
C LEU A 23 -1.95 -17.71 -16.01
N LYS A 24 -2.12 -17.84 -17.33
CA LYS A 24 -2.61 -16.76 -18.19
C LYS A 24 -4.04 -16.33 -17.80
N LYS A 25 -4.93 -17.30 -17.58
CA LYS A 25 -6.31 -17.06 -17.15
C LYS A 25 -6.34 -16.36 -15.77
N HIS A 26 -5.51 -16.78 -14.83
CA HIS A 26 -5.37 -16.15 -13.52
C HIS A 26 -4.83 -14.72 -13.62
N GLN A 27 -3.84 -14.50 -14.50
CA GLN A 27 -3.30 -13.14 -14.76
C GLN A 27 -4.34 -12.23 -15.42
N GLU A 28 -5.15 -12.75 -16.33
CA GLU A 28 -6.25 -11.99 -16.97
C GLU A 28 -7.35 -11.67 -15.95
N LEU A 29 -7.76 -12.62 -15.11
CA LEU A 29 -8.72 -12.39 -14.03
C LEU A 29 -8.19 -11.35 -13.02
N SER A 30 -6.90 -11.39 -12.69
CA SER A 30 -6.26 -10.42 -11.81
C SER A 30 -6.21 -9.02 -12.45
N LYS A 31 -5.97 -8.92 -13.77
CA LYS A 31 -6.00 -7.66 -14.51
C LYS A 31 -7.41 -7.09 -14.64
N THR A 32 -8.43 -7.94 -14.89
CA THR A 32 -9.83 -7.50 -14.99
C THR A 32 -10.42 -7.12 -13.64
N ALA A 33 -10.02 -7.78 -12.55
CA ALA A 33 -10.40 -7.38 -11.20
C ALA A 33 -9.80 -6.01 -10.81
N SER A 34 -8.66 -5.63 -11.41
CA SER A 34 -7.99 -4.33 -11.22
C SER A 34 -8.36 -3.29 -12.29
N ALA A 35 -8.96 -3.72 -13.41
CA ALA A 35 -9.29 -2.84 -14.53
C ALA A 35 -10.56 -2.04 -14.26
N GLY A 36 -10.42 -0.80 -13.80
CA GLY A 36 -11.44 0.20 -13.99
C GLY A 36 -12.07 0.86 -12.77
N ARG A 37 -11.74 0.47 -11.55
CA ARG A 37 -12.11 1.25 -10.35
C ARG A 37 -10.93 1.28 -9.39
N PHE A 38 -10.46 2.49 -9.07
CA PHE A 38 -9.57 2.71 -7.96
C PHE A 38 -10.25 2.15 -6.69
N LYS A 39 -9.74 1.02 -6.21
CA LYS A 39 -10.13 0.44 -4.93
C LYS A 39 -8.95 0.67 -4.00
N SER A 40 -9.19 1.32 -2.87
CA SER A 40 -8.18 1.65 -1.85
C SER A 40 -7.52 0.43 -1.17
N GLY A 41 -7.70 -0.78 -1.69
CA GLY A 41 -7.12 -2.00 -1.14
C GLY A 41 -7.68 -2.44 0.22
N LEU A 42 -8.80 -1.86 0.64
CA LEU A 42 -9.49 -2.15 1.91
C LEU A 42 -10.31 -3.43 1.81
N ALA A 43 -10.21 -4.30 2.83
CA ALA A 43 -11.05 -5.48 2.96
C ALA A 43 -12.49 -5.11 3.38
N ASP A 44 -12.62 -4.12 4.26
CA ASP A 44 -13.89 -3.60 4.78
C ASP A 44 -13.74 -2.13 5.20
N ASN A 45 -14.77 -1.57 5.83
CA ASN A 45 -14.79 -0.21 6.38
C ASN A 45 -14.83 -0.20 7.92
N SER A 46 -14.31 -1.24 8.57
CA SER A 46 -14.22 -1.31 10.02
C SER A 46 -13.32 -0.19 10.59
N GLU A 47 -13.44 0.09 11.86
CA GLU A 47 -12.58 1.05 12.55
C GLU A 47 -11.10 0.66 12.46
N ALA A 48 -10.78 -0.63 12.63
CA ALA A 48 -9.42 -1.15 12.51
C ALA A 48 -8.84 -0.93 11.11
N THR A 49 -9.60 -1.27 10.05
CA THR A 49 -9.20 -1.05 8.66
C THR A 49 -9.04 0.44 8.35
N THR A 50 -9.93 1.30 8.86
CA THR A 50 -9.86 2.76 8.70
C THR A 50 -8.59 3.34 9.36
N LYS A 51 -8.24 2.91 10.56
CA LYS A 51 -6.99 3.27 11.24
C LYS A 51 -5.77 2.83 10.44
N LEU A 52 -5.72 1.57 10.03
CA LEU A 52 -4.62 1.02 9.23
C LEU A 52 -4.50 1.70 7.85
N HIS A 53 -5.61 2.15 7.27
CA HIS A 53 -5.58 2.92 6.03
C HIS A 53 -4.91 4.29 6.22
N THR A 54 -5.21 4.99 7.31
CA THR A 54 -4.52 6.25 7.63
C THR A 54 -3.04 6.01 7.94
N ALA A 55 -2.71 4.93 8.65
CA ALA A 55 -1.32 4.54 8.88
C ALA A 55 -0.57 4.22 7.57
N THR A 56 -1.27 3.73 6.53
CA THR A 56 -0.68 3.49 5.20
C THR A 56 -0.22 4.80 4.55
N HIS A 57 -1.00 5.88 4.65
CA HIS A 57 -0.60 7.21 4.16
C HIS A 57 0.60 7.77 4.93
N LEU A 58 0.65 7.59 6.26
CA LEU A 58 1.83 7.96 7.04
C LEU A 58 3.07 7.16 6.63
N LEU A 59 2.92 5.85 6.42
CA LEU A 59 4.00 4.97 5.96
C LEU A 59 4.51 5.38 4.57
N ASN A 60 3.61 5.63 3.62
CA ASN A 60 3.97 6.03 2.26
C ASN A 60 4.85 7.29 2.26
N GLU A 61 4.43 8.34 2.97
CA GLU A 61 5.21 9.57 3.04
C GLU A 61 6.50 9.40 3.85
N ALA A 62 6.51 8.60 4.92
CA ALA A 62 7.74 8.29 5.67
C ALA A 62 8.77 7.57 4.79
N LEU A 63 8.35 6.62 3.95
CA LEU A 63 9.23 5.95 2.97
C LEU A 63 9.82 6.96 1.99
N ARG A 64 9.02 7.90 1.50
CA ARG A 64 9.47 8.94 0.56
C ARG A 64 10.49 9.90 1.19
N ILE A 65 10.28 10.26 2.45
CA ILE A 65 11.19 11.16 3.19
C ILE A 65 12.52 10.46 3.52
N ILE A 66 12.46 9.21 3.96
CA ILE A 66 13.64 8.49 4.49
C ILE A 66 14.46 7.84 3.36
N LEU A 67 13.81 7.30 2.33
CA LEU A 67 14.49 6.55 1.28
C LEU A 67 14.66 7.36 -0.01
N SER A 68 13.56 7.76 -0.66
CA SER A 68 13.58 8.57 -1.88
C SER A 68 12.19 9.12 -2.20
N LYS A 69 12.13 10.35 -2.71
CA LYS A 69 10.89 10.97 -3.22
C LYS A 69 10.32 10.23 -4.44
N ASP A 70 11.11 9.40 -5.12
CA ASP A 70 10.69 8.64 -6.30
C ASP A 70 9.95 7.35 -5.96
N ILE A 71 9.83 7.02 -4.68
CA ILE A 71 9.03 5.87 -4.23
C ILE A 71 7.58 6.02 -4.69
N LYS A 72 7.07 4.94 -5.30
CA LYS A 72 5.70 4.85 -5.79
C LYS A 72 5.04 3.62 -5.18
N GLN A 73 3.82 3.79 -4.70
CA GLN A 73 2.98 2.66 -4.33
C GLN A 73 2.75 1.76 -5.55
N LYS A 74 2.95 0.47 -5.39
CA LYS A 74 2.72 -0.59 -6.40
C LYS A 74 1.52 -1.46 -6.05
N GLY A 75 1.05 -1.38 -4.83
CA GLY A 75 -0.14 -2.05 -4.35
C GLY A 75 -0.31 -1.93 -2.84
N SER A 76 -1.53 -2.13 -2.38
CA SER A 76 -1.85 -2.21 -0.96
C SER A 76 -2.92 -3.26 -0.70
N ASN A 77 -2.95 -3.78 0.51
CA ASN A 77 -4.03 -4.61 1.02
C ASN A 77 -4.13 -4.41 2.52
N ILE A 78 -5.29 -3.98 2.97
CA ILE A 78 -5.53 -3.59 4.35
C ILE A 78 -6.69 -4.42 4.89
N THR A 79 -6.44 -5.17 5.96
CA THR A 79 -7.41 -5.97 6.70
C THR A 79 -7.45 -5.49 8.15
N PRO A 80 -8.43 -5.88 8.98
CA PRO A 80 -8.46 -5.49 10.38
C PRO A 80 -7.19 -5.85 11.17
N GLU A 81 -6.47 -6.91 10.74
CA GLU A 81 -5.30 -7.44 11.44
C GLU A 81 -4.00 -6.73 11.04
N ARG A 82 -3.93 -6.21 9.81
CA ARG A 82 -2.67 -5.66 9.28
C ARG A 82 -2.86 -4.82 8.02
N LEU A 83 -1.91 -3.95 7.75
CA LEU A 83 -1.67 -3.41 6.41
C LEU A 83 -0.54 -4.17 5.69
N ARG A 84 -0.66 -4.26 4.37
CA ARG A 84 0.41 -4.64 3.44
C ARG A 84 0.60 -3.49 2.44
N PHE A 85 1.82 -3.05 2.27
CA PHE A 85 2.19 -1.96 1.37
C PHE A 85 3.35 -2.39 0.47
N ASP A 86 3.13 -2.37 -0.84
CA ASP A 86 4.10 -2.70 -1.87
C ASP A 86 4.56 -1.41 -2.54
N PHE A 87 5.88 -1.20 -2.65
CA PHE A 87 6.46 0.03 -3.17
C PHE A 87 7.70 -0.22 -4.03
N SER A 88 7.98 0.72 -4.95
CA SER A 88 9.16 0.65 -5.82
C SER A 88 10.42 0.91 -5.02
N PHE A 89 11.28 -0.10 -4.89
CA PHE A 89 12.61 0.01 -4.31
C PHE A 89 13.42 -1.24 -4.68
N ASP A 90 14.69 -1.07 -5.04
CA ASP A 90 15.48 -2.11 -5.70
C ASP A 90 16.29 -3.00 -4.74
N ARG A 91 16.44 -2.60 -3.49
CA ARG A 91 17.20 -3.33 -2.47
C ARG A 91 16.40 -3.54 -1.17
N LYS A 92 16.91 -4.43 -0.34
CA LYS A 92 16.42 -4.63 1.03
C LYS A 92 16.65 -3.37 1.88
N LEU A 93 15.70 -3.02 2.73
CA LEU A 93 15.86 -1.96 3.71
C LEU A 93 16.81 -2.40 4.82
N THR A 94 17.66 -1.47 5.26
CA THR A 94 18.49 -1.70 6.45
C THR A 94 17.66 -1.59 7.73
N SER A 95 18.16 -2.18 8.81
CA SER A 95 17.48 -2.08 10.12
C SER A 95 17.38 -0.63 10.61
N GLU A 96 18.36 0.21 10.25
CA GLU A 96 18.37 1.63 10.59
C GLU A 96 17.28 2.40 9.80
N GLU A 97 17.12 2.11 8.51
CA GLU A 97 16.06 2.71 7.67
C GLU A 97 14.67 2.32 8.19
N ILE A 98 14.46 1.03 8.51
CA ILE A 98 13.21 0.54 9.11
C ILE A 98 12.92 1.28 10.41
N LYS A 99 13.94 1.41 11.29
CA LYS A 99 13.81 2.14 12.55
C LYS A 99 13.42 3.60 12.31
N LYS A 100 14.12 4.31 11.43
CA LYS A 100 13.81 5.72 11.10
C LYS A 100 12.37 5.89 10.56
N ILE A 101 11.89 4.96 9.72
CA ILE A 101 10.54 4.97 9.19
C ILE A 101 9.52 4.80 10.31
N VAL A 102 9.70 3.80 11.19
CA VAL A 102 8.83 3.54 12.33
C VAL A 102 8.80 4.73 13.29
N ASP A 103 9.97 5.27 13.62
CA ASP A 103 10.11 6.43 14.51
C ASP A 103 9.38 7.66 13.92
N LEU A 104 9.53 7.93 12.62
CA LEU A 104 8.88 9.04 11.94
C LEU A 104 7.34 8.88 11.93
N VAL A 105 6.84 7.68 11.60
CA VAL A 105 5.40 7.42 11.61
C VAL A 105 4.82 7.62 13.03
N ASN A 106 5.46 7.03 14.04
CA ASN A 106 5.00 7.18 15.43
C ASN A 106 5.09 8.62 15.94
N LYS A 107 6.13 9.37 15.54
CA LYS A 107 6.21 10.81 15.82
C LYS A 107 5.01 11.55 15.25
N LYS A 108 4.61 11.26 13.98
CA LYS A 108 3.44 11.91 13.35
C LYS A 108 2.11 11.49 13.98
N ILE A 109 2.02 10.31 14.54
CA ILE A 109 0.89 9.87 15.36
C ILE A 109 0.82 10.72 16.65
N GLN A 110 1.94 10.87 17.34
CA GLN A 110 2.02 11.63 18.59
C GLN A 110 1.79 13.15 18.40
N GLU A 111 2.15 13.70 17.23
CA GLU A 111 1.89 15.09 16.88
C GLU A 111 0.38 15.39 16.74
N SER A 112 -0.49 14.39 16.77
CA SER A 112 -1.97 14.54 16.75
C SER A 112 -2.45 15.40 15.57
N LEU A 113 -2.05 15.01 14.35
CA LEU A 113 -2.32 15.76 13.13
C LEU A 113 -3.75 15.53 12.64
N ASP A 114 -4.39 16.59 12.20
CA ASP A 114 -5.73 16.52 11.59
C ASP A 114 -5.66 15.88 10.20
N VAL A 115 -6.65 15.07 9.90
CA VAL A 115 -6.85 14.42 8.61
C VAL A 115 -8.08 15.02 7.94
N VAL A 116 -7.87 15.78 6.88
CA VAL A 116 -8.91 16.54 6.18
C VAL A 116 -9.18 15.94 4.82
N ARG A 117 -10.46 15.75 4.49
CA ARG A 117 -10.94 15.33 3.17
C ARG A 117 -11.49 16.52 2.40
N GLU A 118 -11.01 16.69 1.17
CA GLU A 118 -11.50 17.69 0.23
C GLU A 118 -11.86 17.03 -1.10
N GLU A 119 -12.85 17.58 -1.81
CA GLU A 119 -13.16 17.18 -3.18
C GLU A 119 -12.73 18.27 -4.15
N MET A 120 -12.02 17.87 -5.20
CA MET A 120 -11.53 18.80 -6.21
C MET A 120 -11.36 18.13 -7.58
N SER A 121 -11.08 18.90 -8.63
CA SER A 121 -10.74 18.31 -9.92
C SER A 121 -9.40 17.59 -9.86
N LEU A 122 -9.25 16.54 -10.65
CA LEU A 122 -7.99 15.77 -10.73
C LEU A 122 -6.80 16.67 -11.04
N LYS A 123 -6.97 17.63 -11.95
CA LYS A 123 -5.94 18.62 -12.29
C LYS A 123 -5.51 19.41 -11.06
N LYS A 124 -6.47 19.99 -10.32
CA LYS A 124 -6.19 20.77 -9.10
C LYS A 124 -5.54 19.90 -8.01
N ALA A 125 -5.93 18.63 -7.89
CA ALA A 125 -5.30 17.70 -6.95
C ALA A 125 -3.80 17.55 -7.20
N PHE A 126 -3.40 17.26 -8.45
CA PHE A 126 -1.98 17.15 -8.81
C PHE A 126 -1.23 18.49 -8.70
N GLU A 127 -1.82 19.59 -9.13
CA GLU A 127 -1.24 20.94 -8.97
C GLU A 127 -1.00 21.31 -7.49
N SER A 128 -1.84 20.80 -6.59
CA SER A 128 -1.68 20.98 -5.15
C SER A 128 -0.67 20.02 -4.50
N GLY A 129 0.00 19.18 -5.29
CA GLY A 129 1.00 18.20 -4.83
C GLY A 129 0.41 16.91 -4.29
N ALA A 130 -0.88 16.62 -4.53
CA ALA A 130 -1.47 15.35 -4.10
C ALA A 130 -0.86 14.17 -4.88
N GLN A 131 -0.52 13.11 -4.16
CA GLN A 131 0.01 11.89 -4.74
C GLN A 131 -1.13 10.97 -5.16
N GLY A 132 -0.94 10.25 -6.26
CA GLY A 132 -1.83 9.21 -6.72
C GLY A 132 -1.13 7.85 -6.80
N GLU A 133 -1.90 6.77 -6.80
CA GLU A 133 -1.39 5.43 -7.02
C GLU A 133 -0.90 5.27 -8.46
N PHE A 134 0.26 4.63 -8.63
CA PHE A 134 0.89 4.46 -9.93
C PHE A 134 0.03 3.60 -10.88
N GLY A 135 -0.30 4.15 -12.05
CA GLY A 135 -1.08 3.45 -13.08
C GLY A 135 -2.59 3.44 -12.83
N ALA A 136 -3.08 4.08 -11.75
CA ALA A 136 -4.51 4.19 -11.50
C ALA A 136 -5.18 5.16 -12.48
N LYS A 137 -6.42 4.82 -12.88
CA LYS A 137 -7.29 5.73 -13.64
C LYS A 137 -8.22 6.45 -12.67
N TYR A 138 -8.14 7.76 -12.65
CA TYR A 138 -8.95 8.61 -11.79
C TYR A 138 -10.11 9.27 -12.56
N PRO A 139 -11.27 9.48 -11.93
CA PRO A 139 -12.33 10.33 -12.50
C PRO A 139 -11.89 11.79 -12.52
N GLU A 140 -12.63 12.64 -13.22
CA GLU A 140 -12.38 14.08 -13.30
C GLU A 140 -12.43 14.78 -11.94
N LYS A 141 -13.32 14.32 -11.05
CA LYS A 141 -13.46 14.79 -9.66
C LYS A 141 -12.97 13.71 -8.70
N VAL A 142 -12.07 14.07 -7.80
CA VAL A 142 -11.42 13.16 -6.83
C VAL A 142 -11.52 13.68 -5.41
N SER A 143 -11.49 12.75 -4.45
CA SER A 143 -11.26 13.08 -3.04
C SER A 143 -9.76 13.09 -2.76
N VAL A 144 -9.31 14.09 -2.04
CA VAL A 144 -7.93 14.24 -1.56
C VAL A 144 -7.95 14.24 -0.05
N TYR A 145 -7.15 13.38 0.54
CA TYR A 145 -6.92 13.36 2.00
C TYR A 145 -5.58 14.00 2.31
N THR A 146 -5.61 14.97 3.21
CA THR A 146 -4.43 15.70 3.68
C THR A 146 -4.21 15.43 5.15
N ILE A 147 -3.06 14.86 5.52
CA ILE A 147 -2.57 14.82 6.89
C ILE A 147 -1.69 16.05 7.07
N LYS A 148 -2.10 16.98 7.92
CA LYS A 148 -1.56 18.32 8.07
C LYS A 148 -0.03 18.39 7.99
N ASN A 149 0.48 19.12 6.99
CA ASN A 149 1.91 19.36 6.74
C ASN A 149 2.77 18.08 6.61
N PHE A 150 2.15 16.92 6.30
CA PHE A 150 2.89 15.69 6.18
C PHE A 150 2.57 14.92 4.90
N SER A 151 1.32 14.48 4.68
CA SER A 151 0.93 13.68 3.52
C SER A 151 -0.29 14.29 2.82
N LYS A 152 -0.35 14.17 1.50
CA LYS A 152 -1.49 14.57 0.68
C LYS A 152 -1.69 13.57 -0.45
N GLU A 153 -2.80 12.85 -0.44
CA GLU A 153 -3.02 11.72 -1.36
C GLU A 153 -4.44 11.70 -1.94
N ILE A 154 -4.55 11.35 -3.22
CA ILE A 154 -5.84 11.05 -3.86
C ILE A 154 -6.29 9.69 -3.35
N CYS A 155 -7.39 9.65 -2.59
CA CYS A 155 -7.90 8.45 -1.97
C CYS A 155 -9.42 8.47 -1.84
N THR A 156 -10.06 7.29 -1.89
CA THR A 156 -11.53 7.12 -1.77
C THR A 156 -11.96 6.50 -0.46
N GLY A 157 -11.03 5.89 0.28
CA GLY A 157 -11.35 5.09 1.47
C GLY A 157 -11.63 5.96 2.71
N PRO A 158 -12.21 5.39 3.76
CA PRO A 158 -12.35 6.10 5.02
C PRO A 158 -11.00 6.28 5.70
N HIS A 159 -10.87 7.39 6.44
CA HIS A 159 -9.74 7.70 7.29
C HIS A 159 -10.23 8.19 8.65
N VAL A 160 -9.37 8.07 9.68
CA VAL A 160 -9.60 8.72 10.99
C VAL A 160 -9.57 10.24 10.85
N LYS A 161 -10.12 10.95 11.81
CA LYS A 161 -10.11 12.42 11.81
C LYS A 161 -8.80 13.01 12.33
N ASN A 162 -8.09 12.24 13.15
CA ASN A 162 -6.84 12.69 13.74
C ASN A 162 -5.88 11.52 13.93
N THR A 163 -4.58 11.73 13.68
CA THR A 163 -3.57 10.65 13.73
C THR A 163 -3.41 10.05 15.13
N LYS A 164 -3.75 10.74 16.23
CA LYS A 164 -3.71 10.18 17.58
C LYS A 164 -4.60 8.95 17.79
N GLU A 165 -5.61 8.77 16.92
CA GLU A 165 -6.52 7.62 16.99
C GLU A 165 -5.85 6.28 16.58
N LEU A 166 -4.64 6.33 15.99
CA LEU A 166 -3.98 5.16 15.41
C LEU A 166 -3.32 4.24 16.45
N GLY A 167 -2.99 4.74 17.64
CA GLY A 167 -2.16 3.98 18.59
C GLY A 167 -0.69 3.95 18.17
N LYS A 168 -0.02 2.81 18.33
CA LYS A 168 1.41 2.64 18.03
C LYS A 168 1.64 1.84 16.75
N PHE A 169 2.33 2.42 15.78
CA PHE A 169 2.69 1.76 14.52
C PHE A 169 3.92 0.86 14.68
N LYS A 170 3.85 -0.36 14.07
CA LYS A 170 4.94 -1.33 14.08
C LYS A 170 5.05 -2.07 12.76
N ILE A 171 6.23 -2.11 12.17
CA ILE A 171 6.54 -2.98 11.03
C ILE A 171 6.82 -4.39 11.55
N ILE A 172 6.08 -5.39 11.06
CA ILE A 172 6.25 -6.80 11.43
C ILE A 172 7.09 -7.57 10.42
N LYS A 173 7.12 -7.13 9.17
CA LYS A 173 7.91 -7.78 8.12
C LYS A 173 8.26 -6.82 6.99
N GLU A 174 9.48 -6.94 6.45
CA GLU A 174 9.94 -6.34 5.21
C GLU A 174 10.52 -7.44 4.32
N GLU A 175 10.04 -7.54 3.07
CA GLU A 175 10.41 -8.62 2.15
C GLU A 175 10.42 -8.14 0.69
N SER A 176 11.07 -8.90 -0.20
CA SER A 176 10.91 -8.72 -1.65
C SER A 176 9.53 -9.21 -2.10
N SER A 177 8.85 -8.46 -2.95
CA SER A 177 7.58 -8.89 -3.58
C SER A 177 7.79 -9.31 -5.03
N SER A 178 8.59 -8.55 -5.77
CA SER A 178 9.03 -8.84 -7.14
C SER A 178 10.28 -8.00 -7.44
N ASN A 179 10.83 -8.15 -8.65
CA ASN A 179 11.98 -7.34 -9.06
C ASN A 179 11.68 -5.84 -8.97
N GLY A 180 12.51 -5.08 -8.25
CA GLY A 180 12.33 -3.66 -8.02
C GLY A 180 11.13 -3.28 -7.13
N VAL A 181 10.51 -4.25 -6.42
CA VAL A 181 9.36 -4.01 -5.53
C VAL A 181 9.61 -4.62 -4.15
N ARG A 182 9.54 -3.78 -3.13
CA ARG A 182 9.60 -4.17 -1.72
C ARG A 182 8.21 -4.18 -1.12
N ARG A 183 8.01 -5.00 -0.09
CA ARG A 183 6.77 -5.17 0.65
C ARG A 183 6.99 -4.96 2.13
N ILE A 184 6.19 -4.12 2.72
CA ILE A 184 6.09 -3.96 4.18
C ILE A 184 4.74 -4.50 4.65
N LYS A 185 4.76 -5.26 5.75
CA LYS A 185 3.59 -5.61 6.55
C LYS A 185 3.72 -4.90 7.90
N ALA A 186 2.65 -4.22 8.33
CA ALA A 186 2.63 -3.48 9.57
C ALA A 186 1.29 -3.59 10.29
N ILE A 187 1.30 -3.31 11.58
CA ILE A 187 0.15 -3.34 12.49
C ILE A 187 0.09 -2.06 13.31
N LEU A 188 -1.04 -1.85 13.95
CA LEU A 188 -1.22 -0.87 15.01
C LEU A 188 -1.41 -1.61 16.34
N GLU A 189 -0.65 -1.22 17.34
CA GLU A 189 -0.78 -1.68 18.74
C GLU A 189 -1.49 -0.58 19.54
N ASN A 190 -2.40 -0.95 20.42
CA ASN A 190 -3.10 -0.04 21.34
C ASN A 190 -2.15 0.53 22.40
#